data_806098dbeab3050d8af969ca07a33224
#
_entry.id   806098dbeab3050d8af969ca07a33224
#
_cell.length_a   1.000
_cell.length_b   1.000
_cell.length_c   1.000
_cell.angle_alpha   90.00
_cell.angle_beta   90.00
_cell.angle_gamma   90.00
#
_symmetry.space_group_name_H-M   'P 1'
#
loop_
_entity.id
_entity.type
_entity.pdbx_description
1 polymer ?
#
loop_
_entity_poly.entity_id
_entity_poly.type
_entity_poly.pdbx_seq_one_letter_code
_entity_poly.pdbx_strand_id
1 'polypeptide(L)'
;MRAWLFCAKIRRRTRNNRLIEFPFASVDACEIVFNSVRVDPPINPSRTTKDVRVEETPSSSSSKVKAKLLAEITAVDARSLRSAVVGLIDSVTLVLETVERCERESVTAREEI
;
A
#
# COMPACT_ATOMS: atom_id res chain seq x y z
N MET A 1 -9.40 -13.25 6.50
CA MET A 1 -7.94 -13.33 6.54
C MET A 1 -7.30 -12.39 5.53
N ARG A 2 -6.24 -11.75 5.92
CA ARG A 2 -5.60 -10.73 5.11
C ARG A 2 -4.37 -11.26 4.40
N ALA A 3 -4.60 -12.27 3.55
CA ALA A 3 -3.51 -12.93 2.83
C ALA A 3 -2.69 -11.95 1.96
N TRP A 4 -3.32 -10.87 1.49
CA TRP A 4 -2.65 -9.88 0.67
C TRP A 4 -1.52 -9.15 1.41
N LEU A 5 -1.54 -9.08 2.73
CA LEU A 5 -0.46 -8.48 3.52
C LEU A 5 0.84 -9.26 3.40
N PHE A 6 0.75 -10.57 3.20
CA PHE A 6 1.92 -11.42 3.08
C PHE A 6 2.52 -11.41 1.68
N CYS A 7 1.84 -10.77 0.73
CA CYS A 7 2.30 -10.67 -0.64
C CYS A 7 3.13 -9.42 -0.90
N ALA A 8 3.20 -8.51 0.07
CA ALA A 8 4.01 -7.30 -0.07
C ALA A 8 5.48 -7.68 -0.19
N LYS A 9 6.16 -7.04 -1.15
CA LYS A 9 7.57 -7.29 -1.40
C LYS A 9 8.35 -6.02 -1.11
N ILE A 10 9.47 -6.17 -0.40
CA ILE A 10 10.35 -5.06 -0.08
C ILE A 10 11.67 -5.32 -0.79
N ARG A 11 12.06 -4.39 -1.68
CA ARG A 11 13.31 -4.48 -2.43
C ARG A 11 14.28 -3.39 -1.99
N ARG A 12 15.51 -3.79 -1.75
CA ARG A 12 16.58 -2.85 -1.45
C ARG A 12 17.16 -2.35 -2.77
N ARG A 13 17.11 -1.04 -3.01
CA ARG A 13 17.70 -0.44 -4.22
C ARG A 13 19.06 0.17 -3.93
N THR A 14 19.15 0.87 -2.82
CA THR A 14 20.41 1.40 -2.33
C THR A 14 20.43 1.25 -0.80
N ARG A 15 21.50 1.69 -0.17
CA ARG A 15 21.69 1.56 1.28
C ARG A 15 20.51 2.15 2.07
N ASN A 16 20.03 3.32 1.68
CA ASN A 16 18.98 4.04 2.39
C ASN A 16 17.72 4.23 1.54
N ASN A 17 17.47 3.32 0.62
CA ASN A 17 16.31 3.37 -0.25
C ASN A 17 15.64 2.00 -0.29
N ARG A 18 14.31 1.98 -0.22
CA ARG A 18 13.52 0.74 -0.35
C ARG A 18 12.35 0.98 -1.30
N LEU A 19 12.11 0.00 -2.14
CA LEU A 19 10.93 -0.05 -2.97
C LEU A 19 10.01 -1.14 -2.41
N ILE A 20 8.77 -0.76 -2.10
CA ILE A 20 7.78 -1.69 -1.54
C ILE A 20 6.67 -1.87 -2.56
N GLU A 21 6.35 -3.11 -2.88
CA GLU A 21 5.28 -3.46 -3.80
C GLU A 21 4.14 -4.11 -3.03
N PHE A 22 2.93 -3.58 -3.21
CA PHE A 22 1.71 -4.17 -2.63
C PHE A 22 0.82 -4.62 -3.77
N PRO A 23 0.67 -5.93 -4.01
CA PRO A 23 -0.21 -6.41 -5.06
C PRO A 23 -1.67 -6.37 -4.62
N PHE A 24 -2.56 -6.02 -5.55
CA PHE A 24 -4.01 -5.96 -5.30
C PHE A 24 -4.75 -6.74 -6.37
N ALA A 25 -5.80 -7.45 -5.94
CA ALA A 25 -6.69 -8.15 -6.85
C ALA A 25 -7.73 -7.21 -7.47
N SER A 26 -7.88 -6.00 -6.91
CA SER A 26 -8.85 -5.00 -7.37
C SER A 26 -8.14 -3.68 -7.63
N VAL A 27 -8.39 -3.10 -8.81
CA VAL A 27 -7.86 -1.78 -9.16
C VAL A 27 -8.46 -0.73 -8.24
N ASP A 28 -9.75 -0.85 -7.94
CA ASP A 28 -10.45 0.10 -7.08
C ASP A 28 -9.85 0.14 -5.67
N ALA A 29 -9.58 -1.02 -5.09
CA ALA A 29 -8.94 -1.09 -3.77
C ALA A 29 -7.55 -0.45 -3.79
N CYS A 30 -6.78 -0.71 -4.85
CA CYS A 30 -5.46 -0.12 -5.02
C CYS A 30 -5.52 1.40 -5.10
N GLU A 31 -6.48 1.95 -5.85
CA GLU A 31 -6.66 3.39 -5.97
C GLU A 31 -7.06 4.04 -4.66
N ILE A 32 -7.94 3.40 -3.89
CA ILE A 32 -8.35 3.90 -2.57
C ILE A 32 -7.13 4.01 -1.65
N VAL A 33 -6.33 2.95 -1.59
CA VAL A 33 -5.12 2.94 -0.77
C VAL A 33 -4.13 4.00 -1.26
N PHE A 34 -3.93 4.09 -2.56
CA PHE A 34 -3.03 5.08 -3.16
C PHE A 34 -3.44 6.51 -2.78
N ASN A 35 -4.71 6.83 -2.94
CA ASN A 35 -5.22 8.18 -2.64
C ASN A 35 -5.10 8.52 -1.16
N SER A 36 -5.25 7.54 -0.29
CA SER A 36 -5.11 7.74 1.15
C SER A 36 -3.65 7.91 1.58
N VAL A 37 -2.77 7.07 1.04
CA VAL A 37 -1.37 7.05 1.46
C VAL A 37 -0.57 8.22 0.85
N ARG A 38 -0.88 8.61 -0.38
CA ARG A 38 -0.12 9.68 -1.06
C ARG A 38 -0.23 11.03 -0.37
N VAL A 39 -1.34 11.30 0.30
CA VAL A 39 -1.56 12.58 0.97
C VAL A 39 -0.96 12.63 2.38
N ASP A 40 -0.63 11.48 2.94
CA ASP A 40 0.00 11.44 4.26
C ASP A 40 1.47 11.81 4.13
N PRO A 41 1.97 12.75 4.94
CA PRO A 41 3.39 13.06 4.93
C PRO A 41 4.19 11.88 5.50
N PRO A 42 5.45 11.71 5.07
CA PRO A 42 6.29 10.68 5.68
C PRO A 42 6.60 11.03 7.12
N ILE A 43 6.91 10.00 7.92
CA ILE A 43 7.40 10.21 9.28
C ILE A 43 8.75 10.92 9.15
N ASN A 44 8.93 12.02 9.86
CA ASN A 44 10.11 12.89 9.77
C ASN A 44 10.35 13.39 8.34
N PRO A 45 9.49 14.31 7.82
CA PRO A 45 9.60 14.79 6.44
C PRO A 45 10.94 15.42 6.10
N SER A 46 11.68 15.91 7.10
CA SER A 46 13.01 16.48 6.89
C SER A 46 14.09 15.42 6.66
N ARG A 47 13.83 14.17 7.01
CA ARG A 47 14.81 13.09 6.94
C ARG A 47 14.43 11.97 5.98
N THR A 48 13.18 11.93 5.53
CA THR A 48 12.67 10.89 4.65
C THR A 48 11.87 11.48 3.50
N THR A 49 11.93 10.81 2.36
CA THR A 49 11.06 11.12 1.21
C THR A 49 10.27 9.88 0.85
N LYS A 50 9.04 10.10 0.41
CA LYS A 50 8.14 9.03 0.02
C LYS A 50 7.54 9.37 -1.34
N ASP A 51 7.63 8.43 -2.28
CA ASP A 51 7.03 8.52 -3.59
C ASP A 51 6.14 7.29 -3.81
N VAL A 52 4.87 7.51 -4.10
CA VAL A 52 3.88 6.44 -4.24
C VAL A 52 3.26 6.52 -5.62
N ARG A 53 3.11 5.38 -6.28
CA ARG A 53 2.49 5.30 -7.60
C ARG A 53 1.72 4.00 -7.77
N VAL A 54 0.82 3.98 -8.73
CA VAL A 54 0.04 2.79 -9.08
C VAL A 54 0.49 2.27 -10.43
N GLU A 55 0.67 0.96 -10.52
CA GLU A 55 0.98 0.29 -11.77
C GLU A 55 -0.10 -0.75 -12.03
N GLU A 56 -0.81 -0.62 -13.15
CA GLU A 56 -1.85 -1.56 -13.52
C GLU A 56 -1.26 -2.73 -14.30
N THR A 57 -1.74 -3.94 -13.98
CA THR A 57 -1.34 -5.14 -14.72
C THR A 57 -2.09 -5.18 -16.05
N PRO A 58 -1.42 -5.53 -17.16
CA PRO A 58 -2.10 -5.65 -18.44
C PRO A 58 -3.29 -6.62 -18.37
N SER A 59 -4.39 -6.24 -19.04
CA SER A 59 -5.61 -7.06 -19.04
C SER A 59 -5.42 -8.42 -19.72
N SER A 60 -4.40 -8.57 -20.54
CA SER A 60 -4.04 -9.82 -21.20
C SER A 60 -3.38 -10.82 -20.25
N SER A 61 -2.99 -10.37 -19.06
CA SER A 61 -2.37 -11.23 -18.07
C SER A 61 -3.40 -12.11 -17.39
N SER A 62 -3.08 -13.40 -17.20
CA SER A 62 -3.92 -14.32 -16.47
C SER A 62 -3.70 -14.23 -14.95
N SER A 63 -2.85 -13.31 -14.51
CA SER A 63 -2.55 -13.11 -13.10
C SER A 63 -3.76 -12.64 -12.31
N LYS A 64 -3.87 -13.09 -11.06
CA LYS A 64 -4.90 -12.62 -10.14
C LYS A 64 -4.63 -11.19 -9.66
N VAL A 65 -3.40 -10.72 -9.82
CA VAL A 65 -3.03 -9.35 -9.47
C VAL A 65 -3.48 -8.43 -10.59
N LYS A 66 -4.33 -7.46 -10.27
CA LYS A 66 -4.86 -6.49 -11.25
C LYS A 66 -4.12 -5.17 -11.19
N ALA A 67 -3.57 -4.81 -10.04
CA ALA A 67 -2.81 -3.58 -9.87
C ALA A 67 -1.78 -3.76 -8.77
N LYS A 68 -0.75 -2.91 -8.80
CA LYS A 68 0.28 -2.88 -7.76
C LYS A 68 0.44 -1.46 -7.27
N LEU A 69 0.53 -1.30 -5.96
CA LEU A 69 0.92 -0.05 -5.35
C LEU A 69 2.43 -0.09 -5.14
N LEU A 70 3.14 0.87 -5.71
CA LEU A 70 4.59 0.97 -5.58
C LEU A 70 4.92 2.17 -4.72
N ALA A 71 5.68 1.95 -3.66
CA ALA A 71 6.11 3.01 -2.77
C ALA A 71 7.62 2.98 -2.65
N GLU A 72 8.25 4.10 -2.99
CA GLU A 72 9.68 4.25 -2.85
C GLU A 72 9.97 5.17 -1.67
N ILE A 73 10.78 4.71 -0.73
CA ILE A 73 11.16 5.46 0.45
C ILE A 73 12.66 5.64 0.48
N THR A 74 13.09 6.88 0.62
CA THR A 74 14.50 7.24 0.78
C THR A 74 14.67 7.97 2.10
N ALA A 75 15.71 7.65 2.84
CA ALA A 75 15.98 8.28 4.13
C ALA A 75 17.45 8.63 4.26
N VAL A 76 17.76 9.53 5.18
CA VAL A 76 19.15 9.96 5.43
C VAL A 76 19.94 8.92 6.23
N ASP A 77 19.25 8.06 6.99
CA ASP A 77 19.91 7.00 7.74
C ASP A 77 18.99 5.77 7.86
N ALA A 78 19.58 4.65 8.33
CA ALA A 78 18.86 3.38 8.43
C ALA A 78 17.71 3.42 9.43
N ARG A 79 17.87 4.16 10.52
CA ARG A 79 16.84 4.25 11.56
C ARG A 79 15.60 4.96 11.03
N SER A 80 15.79 6.09 10.36
CA SER A 80 14.69 6.84 9.74
C SER A 80 14.02 6.03 8.64
N LEU A 81 14.81 5.30 7.86
CA LEU A 81 14.29 4.42 6.81
C LEU A 81 13.38 3.34 7.39
N ARG A 82 13.84 2.68 8.46
CA ARG A 82 13.06 1.62 9.11
C ARG A 82 11.72 2.16 9.63
N SER A 83 11.75 3.29 10.31
CA SER A 83 10.55 3.92 10.85
C SER A 83 9.56 4.28 9.73
N ALA A 84 10.07 4.81 8.61
CA ALA A 84 9.24 5.19 7.48
C ALA A 84 8.60 3.97 6.81
N VAL A 85 9.35 2.88 6.65
CA VAL A 85 8.83 1.64 6.06
C VAL A 85 7.73 1.05 6.93
N VAL A 86 7.98 0.95 8.24
CA VAL A 86 6.99 0.41 9.19
C VAL A 86 5.73 1.28 9.18
N GLY A 87 5.90 2.62 9.22
CA GLY A 87 4.78 3.54 9.18
C GLY A 87 3.94 3.41 7.91
N LEU A 88 4.59 3.22 6.76
CA LEU A 88 3.88 3.02 5.50
C LEU A 88 3.07 1.72 5.52
N ILE A 89 3.67 0.64 5.96
CA ILE A 89 2.98 -0.66 6.04
C ILE A 89 1.79 -0.57 6.98
N ASP A 90 1.93 0.07 8.12
CA ASP A 90 0.84 0.26 9.07
C ASP A 90 -0.30 1.09 8.45
N SER A 91 0.03 2.15 7.72
CA SER A 91 -0.96 3.00 7.06
C SER A 91 -1.73 2.22 6.00
N VAL A 92 -1.04 1.46 5.16
CA VAL A 92 -1.66 0.63 4.12
C VAL A 92 -2.58 -0.41 4.77
N THR A 93 -2.12 -1.06 5.83
CA THR A 93 -2.89 -2.06 6.56
C THR A 93 -4.18 -1.45 7.11
N LEU A 94 -4.08 -0.29 7.74
CA LEU A 94 -5.23 0.39 8.32
C LEU A 94 -6.28 0.75 7.27
N VAL A 95 -5.84 1.29 6.14
CA VAL A 95 -6.76 1.66 5.04
C VAL A 95 -7.46 0.41 4.50
N LEU A 96 -6.72 -0.66 4.29
CA LEU A 96 -7.29 -1.91 3.76
C LEU A 96 -8.28 -2.54 4.72
N GLU A 97 -8.00 -2.52 6.02
CA GLU A 97 -8.95 -3.00 7.02
C GLU A 97 -10.24 -2.17 7.03
N THR A 98 -10.11 -0.87 6.85
CA THR A 98 -11.25 0.04 6.79
C THR A 98 -12.10 -0.25 5.54
N VAL A 99 -11.47 -0.43 4.38
CA VAL A 99 -12.17 -0.75 3.13
C VAL A 99 -12.91 -2.09 3.27
N GLU A 100 -12.24 -3.09 3.81
CA GLU A 100 -12.83 -4.41 4.01
C GLU A 100 -14.06 -4.34 4.93
N ARG A 101 -13.96 -3.58 6.00
CA ARG A 101 -15.07 -3.38 6.93
C ARG A 101 -16.25 -2.68 6.25
N CYS A 102 -15.98 -1.64 5.49
CA CYS A 102 -17.03 -0.92 4.76
C CYS A 102 -17.75 -1.81 3.76
N GLU A 103 -17.02 -2.65 3.06
CA GLU A 103 -17.62 -3.60 2.11
C GLU A 103 -18.54 -4.59 2.82
N ARG A 104 -18.12 -5.11 3.97
CA ARG A 104 -18.94 -6.03 4.76
C ARG A 104 -20.22 -5.38 5.27
N GLU A 105 -20.11 -4.17 5.79
CA GLU A 105 -21.26 -3.42 6.30
C GLU A 105 -22.25 -3.10 5.19
N SER A 106 -21.75 -2.77 4.01
CA SER A 106 -22.56 -2.51 2.83
C SER A 106 -23.38 -3.74 2.42
N VAL A 107 -22.72 -4.91 2.39
CA VAL A 107 -23.40 -6.17 2.04
C VAL A 107 -24.46 -6.52 3.09
N THR A 108 -24.11 -6.39 4.38
CA THR A 108 -25.06 -6.66 5.47
C THR A 108 -26.27 -5.75 5.38
N ALA A 109 -26.08 -4.47 5.13
CA ALA A 109 -27.18 -3.53 4.98
C ALA A 109 -28.11 -3.91 3.81
N ARG A 110 -27.55 -4.37 2.70
CA ARG A 110 -28.33 -4.81 1.55
C ARG A 110 -29.16 -6.06 1.85
N GLU A 111 -28.59 -6.98 2.62
CA GLU A 111 -29.30 -8.22 2.99
C GLU A 111 -30.46 -7.99 3.94
N GLU A 112 -30.41 -6.93 4.73
CA GLU A 112 -31.47 -6.60 5.67
C GLU A 112 -32.68 -5.95 5.00
N ILE A 113 -32.56 -5.50 3.78
CA ILE A 113 -33.64 -4.91 3.01
C ILE A 113 -34.43 -6.01 2.28
#